data_30b5d148d14acfae84c64f08ed69167b
#
_entry.id   30b5d148d14acfae84c64f08ed69167b
#
_cell.length_a   1.000
_cell.length_b   1.000
_cell.length_c   1.000
_cell.angle_alpha   90.00
_cell.angle_beta   90.00
_cell.angle_gamma   90.00
#
_symmetry.space_group_name_H-M   'P 1'
#
loop_
_entity.id
_entity.type
_entity.pdbx_description
1 polymer ?
#
loop_
_entity_poly.entity_id
_entity_poly.type
_entity_poly.pdbx_seq_one_letter_code
_entity_poly.pdbx_strand_id
1 'polypeptide(L)'
;MENGKKKDNREEELHMEQLTERQKAEVLIEALPYIQRFNRKIIVVKYGGSAMVDEHLKHQVIQDVVLLKLVGFKPIIVHGGGKEISRWVSKAGMEPRFVNGLRVTDEDTMEIAEMVLNKVNKSLVQLVNELGVNAVGISGKDGMLLKCEKKLSGGQDIGFVGNITEVNPKIIYDLLEKDFLPIICPIGFDNHFQSFNINADDAACAIARAVHAEKLAFLTDVEGVSVSYTHLRAHETLSD
;
A
#
# COMPACT_ATOMS: atom_id res chain seq x y z
N MET A 1 32.06 -9.83 24.37
CA MET A 1 30.72 -9.26 24.67
C MET A 1 29.67 -9.54 23.58
N GLU A 2 29.97 -10.30 22.55
CA GLU A 2 29.01 -10.64 21.45
C GLU A 2 28.18 -11.92 21.69
N ASN A 3 28.57 -12.75 22.65
CA ASN A 3 27.84 -14.02 22.90
C ASN A 3 26.58 -13.89 23.78
N GLY A 4 26.35 -12.76 24.43
CA GLY A 4 25.17 -12.53 25.27
C GLY A 4 23.90 -12.17 24.47
N LYS A 5 24.05 -11.38 23.39
CA LYS A 5 22.91 -10.93 22.59
C LYS A 5 22.31 -12.00 21.68
N LYS A 6 23.10 -13.01 21.27
CA LYS A 6 22.58 -14.14 20.48
C LYS A 6 21.82 -15.19 21.31
N LYS A 7 22.01 -15.22 22.62
CA LYS A 7 21.28 -16.12 23.52
C LYS A 7 19.90 -15.57 23.84
N ASP A 8 19.80 -14.27 24.07
CA ASP A 8 18.54 -13.57 24.40
C ASP A 8 17.50 -13.66 23.28
N ASN A 9 17.92 -13.44 22.01
CA ASN A 9 17.00 -13.58 20.86
C ASN A 9 16.51 -15.02 20.61
N ARG A 10 17.28 -16.04 21.00
CA ARG A 10 16.84 -17.44 20.87
C ARG A 10 15.89 -17.86 21.99
N GLU A 11 15.97 -17.23 23.16
CA GLU A 11 15.08 -17.49 24.28
C GLU A 11 13.74 -16.74 24.09
N GLU A 12 13.70 -15.57 23.43
CA GLU A 12 12.46 -14.89 23.03
C GLU A 12 11.73 -15.61 21.88
N GLU A 13 12.44 -16.21 20.92
CA GLU A 13 11.83 -17.06 19.88
C GLU A 13 11.29 -18.40 20.45
N LEU A 14 11.81 -18.87 21.57
CA LEU A 14 11.36 -20.10 22.25
C LEU A 14 10.16 -19.88 23.19
N HIS A 15 9.79 -18.65 23.48
CA HIS A 15 8.64 -18.28 24.33
C HIS A 15 7.38 -17.83 23.57
N MET A 16 7.30 -17.98 22.27
CA MET A 16 5.98 -18.11 21.63
C MET A 16 5.45 -19.48 22.05
N GLU A 17 4.75 -19.53 23.19
CA GLU A 17 3.98 -20.70 23.59
C GLU A 17 3.21 -21.19 22.37
N GLN A 18 3.56 -22.37 21.88
CA GLN A 18 2.82 -22.98 20.78
C GLN A 18 1.40 -23.16 21.27
N LEU A 19 0.47 -22.37 20.77
CA LEU A 19 -0.94 -22.50 21.08
C LEU A 19 -1.34 -23.96 20.89
N THR A 20 -2.01 -24.54 21.89
CA THR A 20 -2.63 -25.86 21.75
C THR A 20 -3.65 -25.85 20.62
N GLU A 21 -3.95 -27.00 20.04
CA GLU A 21 -4.96 -27.13 18.99
C GLU A 21 -6.33 -26.56 19.41
N ARG A 22 -6.68 -26.69 20.68
CA ARG A 22 -7.88 -26.09 21.26
C ARG A 22 -7.83 -24.57 21.25
N GLN A 23 -6.72 -23.96 21.68
CA GLN A 23 -6.54 -22.50 21.67
C GLN A 23 -6.55 -21.94 20.23
N LYS A 24 -5.94 -22.64 19.26
CA LYS A 24 -6.04 -22.28 17.85
C LYS A 24 -7.49 -22.26 17.35
N ALA A 25 -8.26 -23.29 17.72
CA ALA A 25 -9.68 -23.36 17.38
C ALA A 25 -10.50 -22.23 18.03
N GLU A 26 -10.24 -21.92 19.30
CA GLU A 26 -10.90 -20.83 20.04
C GLU A 26 -10.62 -19.46 19.37
N VAL A 27 -9.37 -19.18 18.96
CA VAL A 27 -9.01 -17.94 18.23
C VAL A 27 -9.77 -17.83 16.89
N LEU A 28 -9.89 -18.93 16.14
CA LEU A 28 -10.63 -18.94 14.88
C LEU A 28 -12.13 -18.70 15.09
N ILE A 29 -12.71 -19.28 16.16
CA ILE A 29 -14.12 -19.07 16.52
C ILE A 29 -14.36 -17.61 16.94
N GLU A 30 -13.44 -17.02 17.70
CA GLU A 30 -13.51 -15.60 18.09
C GLU A 30 -13.42 -14.65 16.87
N ALA A 31 -12.63 -15.02 15.86
CA ALA A 31 -12.51 -14.25 14.62
C ALA A 31 -13.75 -14.37 13.69
N LEU A 32 -14.59 -15.41 13.87
CA LEU A 32 -15.68 -15.74 12.95
C LEU A 32 -16.69 -14.58 12.71
N PRO A 33 -17.14 -13.81 13.74
CA PRO A 33 -18.04 -12.69 13.52
C PRO A 33 -17.45 -11.61 12.60
N TYR A 34 -16.13 -11.34 12.73
CA TYR A 34 -15.41 -10.39 11.88
C TYR A 34 -15.30 -10.91 10.44
N ILE A 35 -14.96 -12.19 10.28
CA ILE A 35 -14.91 -12.83 8.95
C ILE A 35 -16.28 -12.75 8.28
N GLN A 36 -17.38 -13.07 8.98
CA GLN A 36 -18.73 -12.98 8.45
C GLN A 36 -19.13 -11.54 8.07
N ARG A 37 -18.81 -10.56 8.93
CA ARG A 37 -19.13 -9.14 8.69
C ARG A 37 -18.44 -8.60 7.45
N PHE A 38 -17.20 -8.96 7.21
CA PHE A 38 -16.37 -8.39 6.13
C PHE A 38 -16.26 -9.32 4.91
N ASN A 39 -16.89 -10.48 4.93
CA ASN A 39 -16.87 -11.41 3.79
C ASN A 39 -17.38 -10.71 2.52
N ARG A 40 -16.62 -10.83 1.43
CA ARG A 40 -16.83 -10.17 0.13
C ARG A 40 -16.77 -8.65 0.15
N LYS A 41 -16.43 -8.02 1.27
CA LYS A 41 -16.23 -6.57 1.35
C LYS A 41 -14.89 -6.17 0.74
N ILE A 42 -14.89 -5.05 0.04
CA ILE A 42 -13.66 -4.47 -0.51
C ILE A 42 -12.92 -3.73 0.61
N ILE A 43 -11.63 -4.02 0.72
CA ILE A 43 -10.71 -3.32 1.63
C ILE A 43 -9.55 -2.79 0.81
N VAL A 44 -9.29 -1.50 0.90
CA VAL A 44 -8.11 -0.90 0.28
C VAL A 44 -7.00 -0.82 1.33
N VAL A 45 -5.85 -1.35 1.00
CA VAL A 45 -4.64 -1.33 1.84
C VAL A 45 -3.60 -0.46 1.17
N LYS A 46 -3.31 0.70 1.77
CA LYS A 46 -2.18 1.52 1.35
C LYS A 46 -0.92 0.94 1.99
N TYR A 47 0.02 0.53 1.15
CA TYR A 47 1.30 -0.04 1.56
C TYR A 47 2.46 0.85 1.17
N GLY A 48 3.28 1.27 2.15
CA GLY A 48 4.36 2.23 1.89
C GLY A 48 5.28 2.39 3.09
N GLY A 49 6.15 3.39 3.04
CA GLY A 49 7.04 3.74 4.14
C GLY A 49 8.21 2.77 4.33
N SER A 50 8.64 2.59 5.58
CA SER A 50 9.75 1.72 5.96
C SER A 50 9.42 0.24 5.78
N ALA A 51 8.16 -0.16 5.91
CA ALA A 51 7.71 -1.53 5.70
C ALA A 51 8.00 -2.07 4.29
N MET A 52 8.21 -1.18 3.30
CA MET A 52 8.62 -1.60 1.94
C MET A 52 10.11 -1.89 1.81
N VAL A 53 10.93 -1.43 2.73
CA VAL A 53 12.40 -1.52 2.67
C VAL A 53 12.90 -2.70 3.48
N ASP A 54 12.20 -3.05 4.55
CA ASP A 54 12.49 -4.20 5.38
C ASP A 54 11.81 -5.45 4.76
N GLU A 55 12.62 -6.40 4.31
CA GLU A 55 12.13 -7.61 3.64
C GLU A 55 11.28 -8.49 4.58
N HIS A 56 11.59 -8.52 5.89
CA HIS A 56 10.81 -9.29 6.86
C HIS A 56 9.43 -8.67 7.07
N LEU A 57 9.37 -7.36 7.33
CA LEU A 57 8.08 -6.64 7.46
C LEU A 57 7.26 -6.70 6.17
N LYS A 58 7.92 -6.63 5.03
CA LYS A 58 7.27 -6.77 3.72
C LYS A 58 6.57 -8.12 3.58
N HIS A 59 7.26 -9.21 3.93
CA HIS A 59 6.67 -10.55 3.92
C HIS A 59 5.49 -10.67 4.87
N GLN A 60 5.62 -10.19 6.12
CA GLN A 60 4.55 -10.22 7.10
C GLN A 60 3.30 -9.48 6.62
N VAL A 61 3.46 -8.23 6.15
CA VAL A 61 2.33 -7.43 5.62
C VAL A 61 1.63 -8.13 4.45
N ILE A 62 2.39 -8.71 3.54
CA ILE A 62 1.79 -9.41 2.40
C ILE A 62 1.10 -10.70 2.84
N GLN A 63 1.66 -11.43 3.81
CA GLN A 63 0.99 -12.58 4.40
C GLN A 63 -0.35 -12.20 5.05
N ASP A 64 -0.42 -11.07 5.77
CA ASP A 64 -1.66 -10.57 6.37
C ASP A 64 -2.71 -10.24 5.30
N VAL A 65 -2.32 -9.57 4.20
CA VAL A 65 -3.24 -9.26 3.10
C VAL A 65 -3.70 -10.53 2.37
N VAL A 66 -2.81 -11.50 2.19
CA VAL A 66 -3.14 -12.81 1.62
C VAL A 66 -4.12 -13.55 2.54
N LEU A 67 -3.90 -13.53 3.85
CA LEU A 67 -4.84 -14.09 4.83
C LEU A 67 -6.23 -13.46 4.69
N LEU A 68 -6.32 -12.13 4.63
CA LEU A 68 -7.59 -11.44 4.41
C LEU A 68 -8.29 -11.95 3.12
N LYS A 69 -7.54 -12.11 2.03
CA LYS A 69 -8.08 -12.64 0.77
C LYS A 69 -8.62 -14.06 0.94
N LEU A 70 -7.86 -14.95 1.61
CA LEU A 70 -8.22 -16.36 1.80
C LEU A 70 -9.45 -16.54 2.70
N VAL A 71 -9.65 -15.64 3.67
CA VAL A 71 -10.86 -15.67 4.53
C VAL A 71 -12.07 -14.96 3.91
N GLY A 72 -11.98 -14.54 2.63
CA GLY A 72 -13.12 -14.11 1.83
C GLY A 72 -13.29 -12.61 1.66
N PHE A 73 -12.36 -11.77 2.14
CA PHE A 73 -12.34 -10.34 1.80
C PHE A 73 -11.91 -10.12 0.35
N LYS A 74 -12.11 -8.90 -0.16
CA LYS A 74 -11.62 -8.44 -1.46
C LYS A 74 -10.58 -7.34 -1.27
N PRO A 75 -9.32 -7.68 -0.90
CA PRO A 75 -8.29 -6.69 -0.70
C PRO A 75 -7.78 -6.12 -2.03
N ILE A 76 -7.44 -4.82 -2.00
CA ILE A 76 -6.77 -4.08 -3.06
C ILE A 76 -5.54 -3.45 -2.41
N ILE A 77 -4.36 -3.66 -2.97
CA ILE A 77 -3.14 -2.98 -2.50
C ILE A 77 -2.89 -1.74 -3.36
N VAL A 78 -2.69 -0.60 -2.73
CA VAL A 78 -2.12 0.61 -3.36
C VAL A 78 -0.76 0.85 -2.73
N HIS A 79 0.31 0.73 -3.52
CA HIS A 79 1.65 0.81 -2.94
C HIS A 79 2.34 2.14 -3.25
N GLY A 80 3.26 2.52 -2.37
CA GLY A 80 4.22 3.60 -2.61
C GLY A 80 5.52 3.10 -3.24
N GLY A 81 6.58 3.89 -3.12
CA GLY A 81 7.91 3.57 -3.63
C GLY A 81 8.89 4.73 -3.52
N GLY A 82 8.58 5.73 -2.71
CA GLY A 82 9.36 6.97 -2.61
C GLY A 82 10.84 6.75 -2.29
N LYS A 83 11.18 5.83 -1.37
CA LYS A 83 12.56 5.50 -1.01
C LYS A 83 13.31 4.86 -2.19
N GLU A 84 12.65 3.95 -2.93
CA GLU A 84 13.23 3.33 -4.12
C GLU A 84 13.43 4.34 -5.26
N ILE A 85 12.46 5.23 -5.50
CA ILE A 85 12.61 6.31 -6.48
C ILE A 85 13.81 7.18 -6.10
N SER A 86 13.92 7.63 -4.84
CA SER A 86 15.06 8.44 -4.38
C SER A 86 16.40 7.72 -4.61
N ARG A 87 16.47 6.42 -4.30
CA ARG A 87 17.66 5.61 -4.52
C ARG A 87 18.06 5.58 -6.00
N TRP A 88 17.11 5.42 -6.90
CA TRP A 88 17.40 5.37 -8.35
C TRP A 88 17.70 6.73 -8.95
N VAL A 89 17.02 7.80 -8.51
CA VAL A 89 17.36 9.19 -8.86
C VAL A 89 18.79 9.51 -8.49
N SER A 90 19.22 9.16 -7.26
CA SER A 90 20.61 9.35 -6.82
C SER A 90 21.61 8.49 -7.63
N LYS A 91 21.24 7.25 -7.99
CA LYS A 91 22.06 6.40 -8.86
C LYS A 91 22.24 6.96 -10.28
N ALA A 92 21.26 7.71 -10.78
CA ALA A 92 21.33 8.42 -12.05
C ALA A 92 22.15 9.72 -11.96
N GLY A 93 22.74 10.03 -10.80
CA GLY A 93 23.53 11.25 -10.58
C GLY A 93 22.71 12.50 -10.30
N MET A 94 21.43 12.36 -10.01
CA MET A 94 20.52 13.45 -9.68
C MET A 94 20.22 13.51 -8.18
N GLU A 95 19.77 14.66 -7.70
CA GLU A 95 19.37 14.84 -6.31
C GLU A 95 17.84 14.80 -6.16
N PRO A 96 17.29 13.90 -5.30
CA PRO A 96 15.88 13.91 -4.99
C PRO A 96 15.47 15.21 -4.29
N ARG A 97 14.49 15.92 -4.83
CA ARG A 97 13.98 17.19 -4.28
C ARG A 97 12.54 17.05 -3.86
N PHE A 98 12.17 17.77 -2.80
CA PHE A 98 10.82 17.75 -2.23
C PHE A 98 10.35 19.16 -1.91
N VAL A 99 9.05 19.42 -2.10
CA VAL A 99 8.36 20.64 -1.71
C VAL A 99 7.09 20.23 -0.97
N ASN A 100 6.96 20.67 0.28
CA ASN A 100 5.82 20.34 1.16
C ASN A 100 5.54 18.81 1.22
N GLY A 101 6.59 17.99 1.29
CA GLY A 101 6.47 16.53 1.34
C GLY A 101 6.18 15.85 0.00
N LEU A 102 5.91 16.60 -1.08
CA LEU A 102 5.73 16.08 -2.42
C LEU A 102 7.06 16.11 -3.18
N ARG A 103 7.34 15.04 -3.94
CA ARG A 103 8.54 14.94 -4.77
C ARG A 103 8.44 15.90 -5.95
N VAL A 104 9.44 16.76 -6.13
CA VAL A 104 9.61 17.49 -7.39
C VAL A 104 9.96 16.44 -8.46
N THR A 105 9.14 16.37 -9.50
CA THR A 105 9.21 15.32 -10.52
C THR A 105 9.36 15.98 -11.90
N ASP A 106 10.60 16.25 -12.30
CA ASP A 106 10.93 16.65 -13.67
C ASP A 106 10.80 15.44 -14.63
N GLU A 107 11.10 15.64 -15.91
CA GLU A 107 10.91 14.62 -16.94
C GLU A 107 11.73 13.35 -16.65
N ASP A 108 13.03 13.50 -16.35
CA ASP A 108 13.92 12.39 -16.02
C ASP A 108 13.49 11.67 -14.73
N THR A 109 13.08 12.44 -13.73
CA THR A 109 12.56 11.88 -12.48
C THR A 109 11.24 11.14 -12.70
N MET A 110 10.39 11.59 -13.64
CA MET A 110 9.13 10.91 -13.97
C MET A 110 9.38 9.57 -14.64
N GLU A 111 10.33 9.51 -15.58
CA GLU A 111 10.73 8.26 -16.23
C GLU A 111 11.27 7.26 -15.21
N ILE A 112 12.16 7.69 -14.32
CA ILE A 112 12.67 6.87 -13.23
C ILE A 112 11.53 6.43 -12.30
N ALA A 113 10.63 7.31 -11.93
CA ALA A 113 9.51 6.98 -11.06
C ALA A 113 8.61 5.91 -11.68
N GLU A 114 8.29 6.04 -12.97
CA GLU A 114 7.48 5.06 -13.70
C GLU A 114 8.16 3.68 -13.76
N MET A 115 9.45 3.62 -14.11
CA MET A 115 10.22 2.37 -14.12
C MET A 115 10.27 1.72 -12.73
N VAL A 116 10.59 2.50 -11.71
CA VAL A 116 10.79 2.01 -10.34
C VAL A 116 9.47 1.53 -9.74
N LEU A 117 8.40 2.31 -9.88
CA LEU A 117 7.09 1.93 -9.33
C LEU A 117 6.54 0.66 -9.99
N ASN A 118 6.72 0.50 -11.30
CA ASN A 118 6.33 -0.74 -11.99
C ASN A 118 7.18 -1.94 -11.54
N LYS A 119 8.48 -1.75 -11.30
CA LYS A 119 9.34 -2.79 -10.73
C LYS A 119 8.87 -3.22 -9.34
N VAL A 120 8.59 -2.26 -8.45
CA VAL A 120 8.05 -2.52 -7.11
C VAL A 120 6.72 -3.25 -7.21
N ASN A 121 5.82 -2.78 -8.08
CA ASN A 121 4.53 -3.40 -8.34
C ASN A 121 4.68 -4.89 -8.69
N LYS A 122 5.53 -5.24 -9.66
CA LYS A 122 5.74 -6.63 -10.08
C LYS A 122 6.41 -7.49 -9.01
N SER A 123 7.26 -6.92 -8.17
CA SER A 123 7.84 -7.67 -7.04
C SER A 123 6.79 -8.03 -5.98
N LEU A 124 5.80 -7.16 -5.74
CA LEU A 124 4.68 -7.45 -4.85
C LEU A 124 3.75 -8.50 -5.45
N VAL A 125 3.47 -8.42 -6.75
CA VAL A 125 2.69 -9.46 -7.47
C VAL A 125 3.33 -10.82 -7.31
N GLN A 126 4.65 -10.92 -7.53
CA GLN A 126 5.39 -12.17 -7.37
C GLN A 126 5.25 -12.72 -5.95
N LEU A 127 5.44 -11.87 -4.94
CA LEU A 127 5.36 -12.29 -3.54
C LEU A 127 3.95 -12.80 -3.15
N VAL A 128 2.89 -12.13 -3.62
CA VAL A 128 1.50 -12.61 -3.40
C VAL A 128 1.27 -13.95 -4.11
N ASN A 129 1.77 -14.10 -5.34
CA ASN A 129 1.64 -15.37 -6.08
C ASN A 129 2.40 -16.52 -5.42
N GLU A 130 3.59 -16.26 -4.84
CA GLU A 130 4.36 -17.25 -4.06
C GLU A 130 3.58 -17.75 -2.83
N LEU A 131 2.69 -16.92 -2.27
CA LEU A 131 1.80 -17.27 -1.18
C LEU A 131 0.48 -17.94 -1.64
N GLY A 132 0.36 -18.31 -2.92
CA GLY A 132 -0.74 -19.08 -3.46
C GLY A 132 -1.99 -18.27 -3.83
N VAL A 133 -1.91 -16.94 -3.88
CA VAL A 133 -3.01 -16.06 -4.29
C VAL A 133 -2.70 -15.42 -5.65
N ASN A 134 -3.63 -15.47 -6.59
CA ASN A 134 -3.46 -14.85 -7.88
C ASN A 134 -3.53 -13.32 -7.77
N ALA A 135 -2.46 -12.64 -8.11
CA ALA A 135 -2.39 -11.17 -8.11
C ALA A 135 -2.13 -10.60 -9.51
N VAL A 136 -2.66 -9.41 -9.76
CA VAL A 136 -2.39 -8.64 -10.97
C VAL A 136 -1.94 -7.24 -10.57
N GLY A 137 -0.76 -6.86 -11.07
CA GLY A 137 -0.22 -5.52 -10.88
C GLY A 137 -0.60 -4.61 -12.05
N ILE A 138 -1.20 -3.48 -11.73
CA ILE A 138 -1.61 -2.44 -12.67
C ILE A 138 -1.13 -1.06 -12.20
N SER A 139 -1.08 -0.12 -13.13
CA SER A 139 -0.88 1.30 -12.85
C SER A 139 -2.20 2.06 -13.01
N GLY A 140 -2.26 3.30 -12.62
CA GLY A 140 -3.40 4.16 -12.89
C GLY A 140 -3.64 4.44 -14.39
N LYS A 141 -2.68 4.10 -15.27
CA LYS A 141 -2.82 4.19 -16.73
C LYS A 141 -3.65 3.02 -17.29
N ASP A 142 -3.56 1.83 -16.65
CA ASP A 142 -4.23 0.63 -17.12
C ASP A 142 -5.75 0.76 -16.96
N GLY A 143 -6.48 0.45 -18.02
CA GLY A 143 -7.94 0.62 -18.04
C GLY A 143 -8.41 2.05 -17.79
N MET A 144 -7.54 3.05 -18.00
CA MET A 144 -7.82 4.46 -17.72
C MET A 144 -8.26 4.70 -16.26
N LEU A 145 -7.59 4.03 -15.31
CA LEU A 145 -8.00 3.96 -13.92
C LEU A 145 -7.87 5.31 -13.19
N LEU A 146 -6.72 6.02 -13.30
CA LEU A 146 -6.45 7.26 -12.58
C LEU A 146 -6.19 8.42 -13.54
N LYS A 147 -7.24 9.18 -13.86
CA LYS A 147 -7.09 10.43 -14.59
C LYS A 147 -6.73 11.55 -13.64
N CYS A 148 -5.80 12.39 -14.04
CA CYS A 148 -5.28 13.46 -13.20
C CYS A 148 -5.03 14.75 -14.01
N GLU A 149 -4.77 15.80 -13.27
CA GLU A 149 -4.25 17.07 -13.75
C GLU A 149 -2.96 17.42 -13.02
N LYS A 150 -2.19 18.35 -13.54
CA LYS A 150 -0.95 18.81 -12.90
C LYS A 150 -1.24 19.39 -11.52
N LYS A 151 -0.52 18.92 -10.50
CA LYS A 151 -0.61 19.40 -9.12
C LYS A 151 0.43 20.48 -8.86
N LEU A 152 0.00 21.62 -8.30
CA LEU A 152 0.88 22.63 -7.74
C LEU A 152 1.05 22.42 -6.23
N SER A 153 2.20 22.77 -5.68
CA SER A 153 2.44 22.74 -4.24
C SER A 153 2.71 24.14 -3.70
N GLY A 154 1.75 24.69 -2.96
CA GLY A 154 1.84 26.09 -2.50
C GLY A 154 1.91 27.11 -3.65
N GLY A 155 1.28 26.83 -4.79
CA GLY A 155 1.36 27.64 -6.01
C GLY A 155 2.62 27.42 -6.85
N GLN A 156 3.56 26.60 -6.40
CA GLN A 156 4.79 26.27 -7.12
C GLN A 156 4.58 25.07 -8.05
N ASP A 157 5.10 25.15 -9.26
CA ASP A 157 5.19 24.02 -10.18
C ASP A 157 6.23 23.00 -9.67
N ILE A 158 5.80 21.79 -9.43
CA ILE A 158 6.63 20.69 -8.97
C ILE A 158 6.80 19.58 -10.03
N GLY A 159 6.55 19.92 -11.30
CA GLY A 159 6.72 19.03 -12.45
C GLY A 159 5.55 18.07 -12.67
N PHE A 160 5.86 16.85 -13.02
CA PHE A 160 4.89 15.79 -13.34
C PHE A 160 4.31 15.12 -12.09
N VAL A 161 3.72 15.92 -11.21
CA VAL A 161 2.97 15.46 -10.04
C VAL A 161 1.48 15.63 -10.32
N GLY A 162 0.72 14.53 -10.13
CA GLY A 162 -0.70 14.48 -10.48
C GLY A 162 -1.63 14.70 -9.28
N ASN A 163 -2.69 15.46 -9.53
CA ASN A 163 -3.88 15.56 -8.71
C ASN A 163 -5.00 14.77 -9.38
N ILE A 164 -5.55 13.75 -8.71
CA ILE A 164 -6.57 12.87 -9.28
C ILE A 164 -7.87 13.66 -9.48
N THR A 165 -8.38 13.66 -10.71
CA THR A 165 -9.65 14.29 -11.08
C THR A 165 -10.77 13.27 -11.26
N GLU A 166 -10.42 12.06 -11.72
CA GLU A 166 -11.38 10.99 -11.98
C GLU A 166 -10.75 9.62 -11.72
N VAL A 167 -11.54 8.68 -11.19
CA VAL A 167 -11.17 7.27 -11.04
C VAL A 167 -12.17 6.43 -11.80
N ASN A 168 -11.69 5.61 -12.75
CA ASN A 168 -12.50 4.60 -13.45
C ASN A 168 -12.27 3.22 -12.81
N PRO A 169 -13.13 2.77 -11.89
CA PRO A 169 -12.87 1.54 -11.13
C PRO A 169 -13.17 0.25 -11.91
N LYS A 170 -13.57 0.34 -13.18
CA LYS A 170 -14.02 -0.83 -13.97
C LYS A 170 -13.01 -1.96 -13.96
N ILE A 171 -11.73 -1.68 -14.25
CA ILE A 171 -10.68 -2.71 -14.27
C ILE A 171 -10.51 -3.38 -12.90
N ILE A 172 -10.67 -2.62 -11.81
CA ILE A 172 -10.58 -3.17 -10.44
C ILE A 172 -11.72 -4.18 -10.21
N TYR A 173 -12.95 -3.80 -10.55
CA TYR A 173 -14.11 -4.71 -10.40
C TYR A 173 -13.95 -5.97 -11.25
N ASP A 174 -13.51 -5.84 -12.50
CA ASP A 174 -13.28 -6.97 -13.41
C ASP A 174 -12.23 -7.95 -12.82
N LEU A 175 -11.16 -7.43 -12.21
CA LEU A 175 -10.14 -8.23 -11.53
C LEU A 175 -10.68 -8.91 -10.26
N LEU A 176 -11.41 -8.17 -9.42
CA LEU A 176 -12.00 -8.71 -8.18
C LEU A 176 -13.08 -9.76 -8.47
N GLU A 177 -13.83 -9.63 -9.58
CA GLU A 177 -14.81 -10.62 -10.01
C GLU A 177 -14.16 -11.92 -10.45
N LYS A 178 -12.99 -11.83 -11.10
CA LYS A 178 -12.18 -12.98 -11.52
C LYS A 178 -11.26 -13.51 -10.42
N ASP A 179 -11.50 -13.10 -9.19
CA ASP A 179 -10.79 -13.52 -7.98
C ASP A 179 -9.30 -13.15 -7.94
N PHE A 180 -8.85 -12.18 -8.72
CA PHE A 180 -7.51 -11.63 -8.59
C PHE A 180 -7.42 -10.66 -7.40
N LEU A 181 -6.20 -10.49 -6.87
CA LEU A 181 -5.83 -9.43 -5.95
C LEU A 181 -5.18 -8.29 -6.75
N PRO A 182 -5.84 -7.12 -6.91
CA PRO A 182 -5.26 -5.99 -7.62
C PRO A 182 -4.17 -5.32 -6.78
N ILE A 183 -3.01 -5.05 -7.41
CA ILE A 183 -1.92 -4.28 -6.82
C ILE A 183 -1.67 -3.07 -7.71
N ILE A 184 -1.88 -1.87 -7.17
CA ILE A 184 -1.94 -0.64 -7.96
C ILE A 184 -0.74 0.24 -7.64
N CYS A 185 0.01 0.63 -8.68
CA CYS A 185 1.02 1.67 -8.53
C CYS A 185 0.44 3.05 -8.91
N PRO A 186 0.79 4.10 -8.15
CA PRO A 186 0.16 5.41 -8.25
C PRO A 186 0.77 6.27 -9.36
N ILE A 187 0.62 5.82 -10.60
CA ILE A 187 0.95 6.56 -11.81
C ILE A 187 -0.37 6.84 -12.54
N GLY A 188 -0.68 8.10 -12.76
CA GLY A 188 -1.86 8.53 -13.51
C GLY A 188 -1.51 9.12 -14.86
N PHE A 189 -2.51 9.62 -15.54
CA PHE A 189 -2.39 10.27 -16.86
C PHE A 189 -3.36 11.45 -16.96
N ASP A 190 -3.00 12.43 -17.81
CA ASP A 190 -3.86 13.57 -18.12
C ASP A 190 -4.64 13.39 -19.45
N ASN A 191 -5.32 14.44 -19.90
CA ASN A 191 -6.06 14.44 -21.16
C ASN A 191 -5.19 14.24 -22.41
N HIS A 192 -3.88 14.38 -22.29
CA HIS A 192 -2.89 14.18 -23.36
C HIS A 192 -2.15 12.85 -23.21
N PHE A 193 -2.59 12.01 -22.25
CA PHE A 193 -1.94 10.73 -21.88
C PHE A 193 -0.51 10.90 -21.36
N GLN A 194 -0.15 12.11 -20.90
CA GLN A 194 1.09 12.34 -20.18
C GLN A 194 1.06 11.65 -18.81
N SER A 195 2.14 10.94 -18.47
CA SER A 195 2.27 10.26 -17.17
C SER A 195 2.51 11.26 -16.04
N PHE A 196 1.90 11.00 -14.88
CA PHE A 196 2.10 11.76 -13.65
C PHE A 196 2.36 10.83 -12.46
N ASN A 197 3.31 11.22 -11.64
CA ASN A 197 3.56 10.62 -10.34
C ASN A 197 2.50 11.10 -9.33
N ILE A 198 1.73 10.19 -8.76
CA ILE A 198 0.67 10.52 -7.81
C ILE A 198 1.12 10.11 -6.40
N ASN A 199 0.75 10.89 -5.39
CA ASN A 199 0.95 10.50 -4.01
C ASN A 199 0.13 9.23 -3.72
N ALA A 200 0.77 8.23 -3.11
CA ALA A 200 0.14 6.92 -2.89
C ALA A 200 -1.04 6.99 -1.88
N ASP A 201 -1.00 7.93 -0.93
CA ASP A 201 -2.09 8.14 0.02
C ASP A 201 -3.30 8.77 -0.69
N ASP A 202 -3.05 9.78 -1.54
CA ASP A 202 -4.09 10.39 -2.39
C ASP A 202 -4.73 9.33 -3.31
N ALA A 203 -3.91 8.47 -3.93
CA ALA A 203 -4.39 7.40 -4.80
C ALA A 203 -5.23 6.38 -4.03
N ALA A 204 -4.78 5.95 -2.85
CA ALA A 204 -5.52 5.00 -2.01
C ALA A 204 -6.87 5.56 -1.56
N CYS A 205 -6.91 6.83 -1.14
CA CYS A 205 -8.15 7.52 -0.78
C CYS A 205 -9.12 7.63 -1.96
N ALA A 206 -8.63 8.02 -3.14
CA ALA A 206 -9.45 8.18 -4.35
C ALA A 206 -10.03 6.82 -4.81
N ILE A 207 -9.19 5.78 -4.85
CA ILE A 207 -9.60 4.43 -5.20
C ILE A 207 -10.61 3.89 -4.19
N ALA A 208 -10.36 4.03 -2.87
CA ALA A 208 -11.26 3.55 -1.84
C ALA A 208 -12.66 4.14 -1.97
N ARG A 209 -12.75 5.45 -2.26
CA ARG A 209 -14.03 6.10 -2.53
C ARG A 209 -14.70 5.58 -3.80
N ALA A 210 -13.95 5.43 -4.88
CA ALA A 210 -14.49 5.00 -6.18
C ALA A 210 -15.00 3.56 -6.17
N VAL A 211 -14.37 2.67 -5.40
CA VAL A 211 -14.81 1.27 -5.26
C VAL A 211 -15.76 1.05 -4.09
N HIS A 212 -16.18 2.10 -3.38
CA HIS A 212 -17.00 2.01 -2.17
C HIS A 212 -16.44 1.02 -1.16
N ALA A 213 -15.13 1.15 -0.87
CA ALA A 213 -14.44 0.26 0.06
C ALA A 213 -15.06 0.35 1.47
N GLU A 214 -15.27 -0.80 2.10
CA GLU A 214 -15.72 -0.89 3.49
C GLU A 214 -14.69 -0.33 4.46
N LYS A 215 -13.40 -0.52 4.14
CA LYS A 215 -12.26 -0.03 4.93
C LYS A 215 -11.14 0.46 4.03
N LEU A 216 -10.44 1.49 4.51
CA LEU A 216 -9.14 1.93 4.01
C LEU A 216 -8.13 1.82 5.15
N ALA A 217 -7.14 0.94 4.97
CA ALA A 217 -6.06 0.75 5.93
C ALA A 217 -4.77 1.41 5.43
N PHE A 218 -4.14 2.22 6.26
CA PHE A 218 -2.81 2.76 6.02
C PHE A 218 -1.80 1.96 6.85
N LEU A 219 -0.94 1.23 6.16
CA LEU A 219 0.19 0.56 6.81
C LEU A 219 1.36 1.53 6.85
N THR A 220 1.72 1.92 8.05
CA THR A 220 2.72 2.95 8.32
C THR A 220 3.59 2.54 9.50
N ASP A 221 4.76 3.16 9.59
CA ASP A 221 5.73 3.00 10.68
C ASP A 221 5.50 3.97 11.85
N VAL A 222 4.40 4.74 11.81
CA VAL A 222 4.00 5.62 12.92
C VAL A 222 2.83 5.01 13.70
N GLU A 223 2.83 5.23 15.02
CA GLU A 223 1.83 4.64 15.92
C GLU A 223 0.39 5.15 15.70
N GLY A 224 0.21 6.22 14.93
CA GLY A 224 -1.09 6.82 14.62
C GLY A 224 -1.02 8.29 14.25
N VAL A 225 -2.18 8.88 13.99
CA VAL A 225 -2.31 10.32 13.74
C VAL A 225 -2.40 11.04 15.08
N SER A 226 -1.37 11.84 15.42
CA SER A 226 -1.37 12.69 16.60
C SER A 226 -2.02 14.04 16.29
N VAL A 227 -3.02 14.43 17.08
CA VAL A 227 -3.59 15.77 17.04
C VAL A 227 -2.90 16.60 18.12
N SER A 228 -2.29 17.72 17.74
CA SER A 228 -1.36 18.50 18.59
C SER A 228 -1.94 19.12 19.87
N TYR A 229 -3.23 18.99 20.16
CA TYR A 229 -3.89 19.62 21.29
C TYR A 229 -4.73 18.68 22.18
N THR A 230 -4.80 17.39 21.88
CA THR A 230 -5.52 16.42 22.72
C THR A 230 -4.74 15.12 22.78
N HIS A 231 -4.58 14.56 23.98
CA HIS A 231 -4.02 13.22 24.19
C HIS A 231 -4.96 12.08 23.68
N LEU A 232 -5.86 12.39 22.75
CA LEU A 232 -6.76 11.43 22.14
C LEU A 232 -6.06 10.79 20.94
N ARG A 233 -5.66 9.56 21.11
CA ARG A 233 -5.22 8.72 20.01
C ARG A 233 -6.45 8.33 19.17
N ALA A 234 -6.32 8.39 17.84
CA ALA A 234 -7.40 8.09 16.89
C ALA A 234 -7.84 6.59 16.88
N HIS A 235 -7.67 5.87 17.97
CA HIS A 235 -8.12 4.49 18.11
C HIS A 235 -9.60 4.35 18.51
N GLU A 236 -10.30 5.44 18.82
CA GLU A 236 -11.66 5.36 19.39
C GLU A 236 -12.80 5.83 18.48
N THR A 237 -12.56 6.07 17.20
CA THR A 237 -13.64 6.54 16.30
C THR A 237 -14.21 5.42 15.40
N LEU A 238 -14.26 4.19 15.86
CA LEU A 238 -14.91 3.09 15.14
C LEU A 238 -16.02 2.41 15.94
N SER A 239 -16.73 3.19 16.75
CA SER A 239 -18.01 2.74 17.30
C SER A 239 -18.99 3.90 17.22
N ASP A 240 -19.62 4.07 16.05
CA ASP A 240 -21.03 4.50 15.95
C ASP A 240 -21.49 4.28 14.50
#